data_cc329bac06ebc43878275d123b552da0
#
_entry.id   cc329bac06ebc43878275d123b552da0
#
_cell.length_a   1.000
_cell.length_b   1.000
_cell.length_c   1.000
_cell.angle_alpha   90.00
_cell.angle_beta   90.00
_cell.angle_gamma   90.00
#
_symmetry.space_group_name_H-M   'P 1'
#
loop_
_entity.id
_entity.type
_entity.pdbx_description
1 polymer ?
#
loop_
_entity_poly.entity_id
_entity_poly.type
_entity_poly.pdbx_seq_one_letter_code
_entity_poly.pdbx_strand_id
1 'polypeptide(L)'
;MQKKVIDAPINGDFTNKNILSIGQFSKKDIDILFNEAAATEKYIKKYDGTDLLKRKRLVNIFFEPSTRTSSSFHFAMEAHGGSVKTIENVAFSSVAKGETLQDTVRALEQYAHVTVIRHSEMGAVSVAAEVAQNPIINGGDGVGEHPTQALLDLFTI
;
A
#
# COMPACT_ATOMS: atom_id res chain seq x y z
N MET A 1 -13.64 -21.81 10.11
CA MET A 1 -13.45 -20.49 9.47
C MET A 1 -12.77 -20.72 8.13
N GLN A 2 -13.34 -20.22 7.02
CA GLN A 2 -12.63 -20.24 5.74
C GLN A 2 -11.38 -19.35 5.84
N LYS A 3 -10.23 -19.87 5.37
CA LYS A 3 -8.98 -19.08 5.32
C LYS A 3 -9.21 -17.89 4.38
N LYS A 4 -8.93 -16.67 4.84
CA LYS A 4 -9.04 -15.46 4.03
C LYS A 4 -8.04 -15.58 2.87
N VAL A 5 -8.47 -15.39 1.64
CA VAL A 5 -7.57 -15.31 0.49
C VAL A 5 -7.00 -13.90 0.48
N ILE A 6 -5.73 -13.77 0.87
CA ILE A 6 -5.08 -12.46 1.08
C ILE A 6 -4.52 -11.88 -0.23
N ASP A 7 -4.17 -12.74 -1.19
CA ASP A 7 -3.51 -12.44 -2.47
C ASP A 7 -4.42 -12.73 -3.68
N ALA A 8 -5.72 -12.51 -3.52
CA ALA A 8 -6.69 -12.76 -4.59
C ALA A 8 -6.31 -12.00 -5.88
N PRO A 9 -6.45 -12.63 -7.07
CA PRO A 9 -6.29 -11.95 -8.35
C PRO A 9 -7.16 -10.69 -8.46
N ILE A 10 -6.67 -9.67 -9.14
CA ILE A 10 -7.38 -8.39 -9.32
C ILE A 10 -8.63 -8.59 -10.20
N ASN A 11 -8.49 -9.17 -11.39
CA ASN A 11 -9.60 -9.49 -12.30
C ASN A 11 -10.50 -8.26 -12.61
N GLY A 12 -9.90 -7.11 -12.82
CA GLY A 12 -10.59 -5.85 -13.14
C GLY A 12 -11.27 -5.16 -11.95
N ASP A 13 -11.25 -5.75 -10.76
CA ASP A 13 -11.82 -5.16 -9.54
C ASP A 13 -10.74 -5.03 -8.46
N PHE A 14 -10.38 -3.79 -8.16
CA PHE A 14 -9.38 -3.42 -7.15
C PHE A 14 -10.00 -3.20 -5.76
N THR A 15 -11.34 -3.23 -5.65
CA THR A 15 -12.05 -2.81 -4.45
C THR A 15 -11.75 -3.74 -3.27
N ASN A 16 -11.28 -3.16 -2.18
CA ASN A 16 -10.97 -3.86 -0.93
C ASN A 16 -9.98 -5.03 -1.06
N LYS A 17 -9.19 -5.06 -2.13
CA LYS A 17 -8.14 -6.07 -2.30
C LYS A 17 -6.81 -5.61 -1.73
N ASN A 18 -6.07 -6.55 -1.19
CA ASN A 18 -4.66 -6.34 -0.88
C ASN A 18 -3.85 -6.30 -2.18
N ILE A 19 -2.76 -5.55 -2.17
CA ILE A 19 -1.76 -5.50 -3.24
C ILE A 19 -0.44 -6.01 -2.66
N LEU A 20 -0.23 -7.31 -2.75
CA LEU A 20 0.89 -8.01 -2.10
C LEU A 20 1.96 -8.45 -3.10
N SER A 21 1.55 -8.79 -4.32
CA SER A 21 2.41 -9.37 -5.36
C SER A 21 2.04 -8.84 -6.73
N ILE A 22 3.03 -8.70 -7.61
CA ILE A 22 2.79 -8.38 -9.02
C ILE A 22 2.03 -9.52 -9.73
N GLY A 23 2.15 -10.75 -9.24
CA GLY A 23 1.43 -11.91 -9.75
C GLY A 23 -0.10 -11.85 -9.61
N GLN A 24 -0.65 -10.91 -8.83
CA GLN A 24 -2.09 -10.68 -8.74
C GLN A 24 -2.68 -10.00 -9.98
N PHE A 25 -1.85 -9.40 -10.82
CA PHE A 25 -2.27 -8.58 -11.95
C PHE A 25 -2.18 -9.35 -13.27
N SER A 26 -3.28 -9.46 -13.97
CA SER A 26 -3.28 -9.84 -15.38
C SER A 26 -2.82 -8.64 -16.24
N LYS A 27 -2.46 -8.89 -17.50
CA LYS A 27 -2.16 -7.81 -18.45
C LYS A 27 -3.30 -6.80 -18.53
N LYS A 28 -4.56 -7.27 -18.53
CA LYS A 28 -5.74 -6.40 -18.57
C LYS A 28 -5.83 -5.49 -17.33
N ASP A 29 -5.47 -5.99 -16.16
CA ASP A 29 -5.46 -5.19 -14.93
C ASP A 29 -4.39 -4.10 -14.99
N ILE A 30 -3.21 -4.42 -15.55
CA ILE A 30 -2.13 -3.46 -15.77
C ILE A 30 -2.57 -2.38 -16.78
N ASP A 31 -3.20 -2.75 -17.88
CA ASP A 31 -3.70 -1.81 -18.88
C ASP A 31 -4.76 -0.86 -18.28
N ILE A 32 -5.66 -1.37 -17.44
CA ILE A 32 -6.64 -0.54 -16.72
C ILE A 32 -5.92 0.46 -15.80
N LEU A 33 -4.98 -0.03 -14.99
CA LEU A 33 -4.23 0.79 -14.04
C LEU A 33 -3.43 1.90 -14.74
N PHE A 34 -2.76 1.58 -15.85
CA PHE A 34 -1.96 2.53 -16.60
C PHE A 34 -2.80 3.61 -17.28
N ASN A 35 -3.94 3.24 -17.84
CA ASN A 35 -4.89 4.22 -18.40
C ASN A 35 -5.40 5.19 -17.33
N GLU A 36 -5.73 4.67 -16.16
CA GLU A 36 -6.18 5.50 -15.03
C GLU A 36 -5.05 6.38 -14.49
N ALA A 37 -3.83 5.85 -14.37
CA ALA A 37 -2.66 6.63 -13.95
C ALA A 37 -2.38 7.79 -14.91
N ALA A 38 -2.40 7.56 -16.23
CA ALA A 38 -2.18 8.59 -17.22
C ALA A 38 -3.30 9.66 -17.22
N ALA A 39 -4.55 9.27 -17.01
CA ALA A 39 -5.67 10.20 -16.88
C ALA A 39 -5.55 11.06 -15.60
N THR A 40 -5.21 10.42 -14.50
CA THR A 40 -5.00 11.05 -13.19
C THR A 40 -3.84 12.05 -13.24
N GLU A 41 -2.72 11.69 -13.83
CA GLU A 41 -1.58 12.60 -14.00
C GLU A 41 -1.97 13.88 -14.74
N LYS A 42 -2.69 13.75 -15.87
CA LYS A 42 -3.18 14.90 -16.64
C LYS A 42 -4.13 15.77 -15.82
N TYR A 43 -4.99 15.13 -15.03
CA TYR A 43 -5.95 15.84 -14.19
C TYR A 43 -5.24 16.64 -13.09
N ILE A 44 -4.32 16.00 -12.36
CA ILE A 44 -3.55 16.65 -11.28
C ILE A 44 -2.72 17.82 -11.85
N LYS A 45 -2.02 17.63 -12.98
CA LYS A 45 -1.27 18.71 -13.63
C LYS A 45 -2.13 19.93 -13.99
N LYS A 46 -3.41 19.72 -14.26
CA LYS A 46 -4.32 20.80 -14.66
C LYS A 46 -5.01 21.47 -13.46
N TYR A 47 -5.34 20.74 -12.42
CA TYR A 47 -6.20 21.20 -11.33
C TYR A 47 -5.53 21.17 -9.95
N ASP A 48 -4.25 20.78 -9.87
CA ASP A 48 -3.43 20.70 -8.67
C ASP A 48 -3.95 19.74 -7.59
N GLY A 49 -4.78 18.77 -7.96
CA GLY A 49 -5.30 17.75 -7.07
C GLY A 49 -6.74 17.32 -7.35
N THR A 50 -7.25 16.42 -6.54
CA THR A 50 -8.64 15.94 -6.60
C THR A 50 -9.23 15.77 -5.19
N ASP A 51 -10.54 15.60 -5.09
CA ASP A 51 -11.26 15.25 -3.85
C ASP A 51 -11.64 13.75 -3.79
N LEU A 52 -11.07 12.89 -4.65
CA LEU A 52 -11.46 11.47 -4.76
C LEU A 52 -11.27 10.70 -3.46
N LEU A 53 -10.23 11.01 -2.70
CA LEU A 53 -9.91 10.36 -1.42
C LEU A 53 -10.23 11.24 -0.21
N LYS A 54 -11.05 12.26 -0.37
CA LYS A 54 -11.49 13.13 0.71
C LYS A 54 -12.06 12.31 1.88
N ARG A 55 -11.59 12.58 3.09
CA ARG A 55 -11.91 11.85 4.32
C ARG A 55 -11.38 10.40 4.37
N LYS A 56 -10.61 9.94 3.38
CA LYS A 56 -9.88 8.68 3.47
C LYS A 56 -8.55 8.88 4.18
N ARG A 57 -8.10 7.84 4.86
CA ARG A 57 -6.86 7.85 5.64
C ARG A 57 -5.98 6.68 5.23
N LEU A 58 -4.72 6.98 5.01
CA LEU A 58 -3.67 6.01 4.75
C LEU A 58 -2.70 6.00 5.94
N VAL A 59 -2.27 4.81 6.34
CA VAL A 59 -1.14 4.64 7.27
C VAL A 59 0.02 3.99 6.52
N ASN A 60 1.17 4.65 6.55
CA ASN A 60 2.45 4.08 6.12
C ASN A 60 3.16 3.51 7.36
N ILE A 61 3.51 2.23 7.35
CA ILE A 61 4.29 1.56 8.40
C ILE A 61 5.58 1.06 7.77
N PHE A 62 6.68 1.72 8.08
CA PHE A 62 7.98 1.44 7.50
C PHE A 62 8.95 0.93 8.58
N PHE A 63 9.26 -0.37 8.52
CA PHE A 63 10.26 -1.02 9.38
C PHE A 63 11.68 -0.78 8.88
N GLU A 64 11.82 -0.38 7.60
CA GLU A 64 13.06 0.06 7.01
C GLU A 64 12.95 1.50 6.51
N PRO A 65 14.00 2.31 6.60
CA PRO A 65 14.03 3.66 6.03
C PRO A 65 13.72 3.64 4.53
N SER A 66 12.80 4.46 4.06
CA SER A 66 12.45 4.54 2.65
C SER A 66 11.90 5.92 2.29
N THR A 67 12.77 6.86 2.00
CA THR A 67 12.36 8.23 1.67
C THR A 67 11.46 8.29 0.43
N ARG A 68 11.86 7.63 -0.68
CA ARG A 68 11.11 7.70 -1.94
C ARG A 68 9.74 7.03 -1.85
N THR A 69 9.68 5.78 -1.39
CA THR A 69 8.41 5.02 -1.34
C THR A 69 7.45 5.65 -0.33
N SER A 70 7.92 6.00 0.85
CA SER A 70 7.12 6.66 1.89
C SER A 70 6.52 7.97 1.38
N SER A 71 7.36 8.83 0.76
CA SER A 71 6.92 10.11 0.21
C SER A 71 5.95 9.94 -0.97
N SER A 72 6.17 8.96 -1.86
CA SER A 72 5.29 8.76 -3.01
C SER A 72 3.86 8.41 -2.61
N PHE A 73 3.68 7.50 -1.66
CA PHE A 73 2.36 7.17 -1.11
C PHE A 73 1.74 8.35 -0.36
N HIS A 74 2.56 9.10 0.37
CA HIS A 74 2.11 10.29 1.10
C HIS A 74 1.54 11.33 0.14
N PHE A 75 2.35 11.80 -0.80
CA PHE A 75 1.94 12.84 -1.74
C PHE A 75 0.83 12.39 -2.69
N ALA A 76 0.82 11.12 -3.12
CA ALA A 76 -0.29 10.59 -3.90
C ALA A 76 -1.63 10.68 -3.15
N MET A 77 -1.62 10.29 -1.87
CA MET A 77 -2.83 10.36 -1.05
C MET A 77 -3.29 11.81 -0.83
N GLU A 78 -2.36 12.73 -0.56
CA GLU A 78 -2.65 14.16 -0.37
C GLU A 78 -3.17 14.81 -1.66
N ALA A 79 -2.56 14.50 -2.82
CA ALA A 79 -3.00 15.00 -4.11
C ALA A 79 -4.45 14.61 -4.45
N HIS A 80 -4.97 13.59 -3.81
CA HIS A 80 -6.36 13.14 -3.95
C HIS A 80 -7.26 13.59 -2.79
N GLY A 81 -6.81 14.50 -1.92
CA GLY A 81 -7.59 15.05 -0.81
C GLY A 81 -7.71 14.15 0.42
N GLY A 82 -6.94 13.07 0.49
CA GLY A 82 -6.86 12.19 1.65
C GLY A 82 -5.88 12.69 2.70
N SER A 83 -5.72 11.94 3.77
CA SER A 83 -4.75 12.22 4.82
C SER A 83 -3.85 11.03 5.10
N VAL A 84 -2.61 11.30 5.53
CA VAL A 84 -1.59 10.27 5.76
C VAL A 84 -0.99 10.36 7.15
N LYS A 85 -0.77 9.21 7.76
CA LYS A 85 0.11 9.06 8.90
C LYS A 85 1.25 8.14 8.51
N THR A 86 2.46 8.66 8.48
CA THR A 86 3.67 7.85 8.30
C THR A 86 4.30 7.54 9.66
N ILE A 87 4.65 6.27 9.85
CA ILE A 87 5.35 5.74 11.02
C ILE A 87 6.61 5.06 10.51
N GLU A 88 7.74 5.68 10.79
CA GLU A 88 9.07 5.17 10.44
C GLU A 88 9.77 4.65 11.69
N ASN A 89 10.75 3.77 11.48
CA ASN A 89 11.55 3.19 12.57
C ASN A 89 10.70 2.48 13.63
N VAL A 90 9.66 1.77 13.21
CA VAL A 90 8.75 1.01 14.10
C VAL A 90 9.52 0.06 15.00
N ALA A 91 10.65 -0.50 14.50
CA ALA A 91 11.55 -1.35 15.28
C ALA A 91 12.06 -0.71 16.59
N PHE A 92 12.18 0.61 16.64
CA PHE A 92 12.65 1.33 17.83
C PHE A 92 11.55 1.75 18.80
N SER A 93 10.29 1.75 18.37
CA SER A 93 9.17 2.22 19.21
C SER A 93 8.32 1.09 19.78
N SER A 94 7.65 0.33 18.96
CA SER A 94 6.68 -0.69 19.39
C SER A 94 7.32 -2.08 19.47
N VAL A 95 8.12 -2.47 18.48
CA VAL A 95 8.80 -3.78 18.46
C VAL A 95 9.82 -3.90 19.60
N ALA A 96 10.51 -2.81 19.94
CA ALA A 96 11.42 -2.79 21.11
C ALA A 96 10.70 -3.07 22.45
N LYS A 97 9.37 -2.96 22.48
CA LYS A 97 8.51 -3.28 23.63
C LYS A 97 7.87 -4.66 23.53
N GLY A 98 8.25 -5.49 22.53
CA GLY A 98 7.71 -6.83 22.33
C GLY A 98 6.38 -6.89 21.58
N GLU A 99 5.96 -5.78 20.94
CA GLU A 99 4.77 -5.76 20.10
C GLU A 99 5.03 -6.51 18.77
N THR A 100 4.10 -7.34 18.33
CA THR A 100 4.20 -8.05 17.06
C THR A 100 3.76 -7.18 15.90
N LEU A 101 4.23 -7.51 14.67
CA LEU A 101 3.74 -6.86 13.44
C LEU A 101 2.21 -6.93 13.34
N GLN A 102 1.63 -8.09 13.68
CA GLN A 102 0.20 -8.31 13.64
C GLN A 102 -0.57 -7.40 14.61
N ASP A 103 -0.03 -7.19 15.82
CA ASP A 103 -0.68 -6.32 16.80
C ASP A 103 -0.55 -4.85 16.41
N THR A 104 0.60 -4.44 15.89
CA THR A 104 0.79 -3.10 15.31
C THR A 104 -0.22 -2.83 14.20
N VAL A 105 -0.41 -3.79 13.28
CA VAL A 105 -1.39 -3.66 12.18
C VAL A 105 -2.81 -3.56 12.72
N ARG A 106 -3.23 -4.46 13.61
CA ARG A 106 -4.58 -4.43 14.22
C ARG A 106 -4.87 -3.12 14.94
N ALA A 107 -3.89 -2.55 15.62
CA ALA A 107 -4.05 -1.28 16.32
C ALA A 107 -4.20 -0.11 15.34
N LEU A 108 -3.34 -0.03 14.33
CA LEU A 108 -3.27 1.12 13.42
C LEU A 108 -4.38 1.10 12.36
N GLU A 109 -4.82 -0.08 11.89
CA GLU A 109 -5.91 -0.19 10.91
C GLU A 109 -7.25 0.38 11.41
N GLN A 110 -7.45 0.50 12.73
CA GLN A 110 -8.64 1.13 13.30
C GLN A 110 -8.76 2.61 12.92
N TYR A 111 -7.66 3.23 12.57
CA TYR A 111 -7.59 4.64 12.17
C TYR A 111 -7.49 4.85 10.65
N ALA A 112 -7.23 3.79 9.88
CA ALA A 112 -6.92 3.83 8.46
C ALA A 112 -7.99 3.14 7.61
N HIS A 113 -8.04 3.49 6.31
CA HIS A 113 -8.82 2.78 5.29
C HIS A 113 -7.94 1.90 4.42
N VAL A 114 -6.64 2.15 4.43
CA VAL A 114 -5.60 1.37 3.74
C VAL A 114 -4.29 1.53 4.50
N THR A 115 -3.49 0.48 4.52
CA THR A 115 -2.16 0.49 5.15
C THR A 115 -1.11 0.05 4.14
N VAL A 116 -0.05 0.84 4.00
CA VAL A 116 1.16 0.48 3.27
C VAL A 116 2.18 -0.03 4.26
N ILE A 117 2.75 -1.19 4.00
CA ILE A 117 3.78 -1.78 4.87
C ILE A 117 5.05 -2.03 4.08
N ARG A 118 6.18 -1.60 4.62
CA ARG A 118 7.51 -2.00 4.19
C ARG A 118 8.23 -2.71 5.31
N HIS A 119 8.79 -3.89 5.02
CA HIS A 119 9.49 -4.73 6.00
C HIS A 119 10.79 -5.31 5.43
N SER A 120 11.76 -5.64 6.29
CA SER A 120 13.02 -6.26 5.89
C SER A 120 12.90 -7.74 5.58
N GLU A 121 11.92 -8.42 6.15
CA GLU A 121 11.71 -9.86 6.01
C GLU A 121 10.73 -10.16 4.89
N MET A 122 11.12 -11.06 3.99
CA MET A 122 10.26 -11.59 2.93
C MET A 122 9.03 -12.30 3.53
N GLY A 123 7.85 -11.95 3.00
CA GLY A 123 6.57 -12.53 3.45
C GLY A 123 5.94 -11.85 4.66
N ALA A 124 6.65 -10.95 5.37
CA ALA A 124 6.10 -10.26 6.54
C ALA A 124 4.82 -9.47 6.20
N VAL A 125 4.76 -8.84 5.02
CA VAL A 125 3.57 -8.10 4.59
C VAL A 125 2.38 -9.04 4.36
N SER A 126 2.60 -10.25 3.88
CA SER A 126 1.55 -11.26 3.75
C SER A 126 1.01 -11.70 5.13
N VAL A 127 1.89 -11.89 6.10
CA VAL A 127 1.50 -12.18 7.49
C VAL A 127 0.66 -11.05 8.09
N ALA A 128 1.01 -9.80 7.81
CA ALA A 128 0.21 -8.64 8.19
C ALA A 128 -1.18 -8.66 7.54
N ALA A 129 -1.27 -9.00 6.25
CA ALA A 129 -2.53 -9.06 5.51
C ALA A 129 -3.47 -10.18 6.00
N GLU A 130 -2.93 -11.26 6.59
CA GLU A 130 -3.75 -12.34 7.17
C GLU A 130 -4.63 -11.84 8.33
N VAL A 131 -4.14 -10.89 9.10
CA VAL A 131 -4.83 -10.36 10.30
C VAL A 131 -5.57 -9.05 10.04
N ALA A 132 -5.22 -8.33 8.99
CA ALA A 132 -5.82 -7.05 8.66
C ALA A 132 -7.26 -7.21 8.14
N GLN A 133 -8.13 -6.26 8.47
CA GLN A 133 -9.48 -6.14 7.93
C GLN A 133 -9.52 -5.18 6.74
N ASN A 134 -8.68 -4.14 6.76
CA ASN A 134 -8.53 -3.17 5.70
C ASN A 134 -7.45 -3.60 4.70
N PRO A 135 -7.50 -3.10 3.45
CA PRO A 135 -6.49 -3.41 2.44
C PRO A 135 -5.06 -3.09 2.88
N ILE A 136 -4.17 -4.03 2.59
CA ILE A 136 -2.73 -3.88 2.77
C ILE A 136 -2.06 -3.75 1.40
N ILE A 137 -1.13 -2.80 1.30
CA ILE A 137 -0.27 -2.62 0.12
C ILE A 137 1.18 -2.94 0.52
N ASN A 138 1.82 -3.83 -0.22
CA ASN A 138 3.23 -4.15 -0.06
C ASN A 138 4.11 -3.03 -0.64
N GLY A 139 4.77 -2.27 0.23
CA GLY A 139 5.75 -1.24 -0.10
C GLY A 139 7.20 -1.74 -0.14
N GLY A 140 7.37 -3.06 -0.21
CA GLY A 140 8.64 -3.79 -0.22
C GLY A 140 8.81 -4.70 1.00
N ASP A 141 9.17 -5.97 0.78
CA ASP A 141 9.42 -6.94 1.82
C ASP A 141 10.79 -7.65 1.64
N GLY A 142 11.83 -6.91 1.86
CA GLY A 142 13.22 -7.40 1.76
C GLY A 142 13.59 -7.82 0.35
N VAL A 143 14.00 -9.09 0.19
CA VAL A 143 14.31 -9.71 -1.10
C VAL A 143 13.06 -10.27 -1.82
N GLY A 144 11.89 -10.08 -1.25
CA GLY A 144 10.61 -10.52 -1.79
C GLY A 144 10.11 -9.62 -2.92
N GLU A 145 8.95 -9.01 -2.73
CA GLU A 145 8.29 -8.23 -3.77
C GLU A 145 8.08 -6.75 -3.38
N HIS A 146 7.98 -5.92 -4.41
CA HIS A 146 7.53 -4.54 -4.31
C HIS A 146 6.62 -4.25 -5.52
N PRO A 147 5.35 -4.70 -5.48
CA PRO A 147 4.47 -4.69 -6.64
C PRO A 147 4.25 -3.29 -7.21
N THR A 148 4.12 -2.28 -6.36
CA THR A 148 3.93 -0.91 -6.82
C THR A 148 5.17 -0.34 -7.50
N GLN A 149 6.39 -0.76 -7.13
CA GLN A 149 7.61 -0.38 -7.84
C GLN A 149 7.67 -1.06 -9.20
N ALA A 150 7.36 -2.37 -9.27
CA ALA A 150 7.31 -3.08 -10.55
C ALA A 150 6.31 -2.45 -11.53
N LEU A 151 5.14 -2.03 -11.05
CA LEU A 151 4.13 -1.33 -11.86
C LEU A 151 4.64 0.05 -12.31
N LEU A 152 5.34 0.79 -11.44
CA LEU A 152 5.92 2.09 -11.78
C LEU A 152 7.01 1.95 -12.86
N ASP A 153 7.89 0.96 -12.72
CA ASP A 153 8.95 0.68 -13.68
C ASP A 153 8.35 0.31 -15.05
N LEU A 154 7.34 -0.57 -15.08
CA LEU A 154 6.61 -0.94 -16.29
C LEU A 154 5.87 0.24 -16.94
N PHE A 155 5.38 1.19 -16.15
CA PHE A 155 4.70 2.39 -16.66
C PHE A 155 5.67 3.39 -17.31
N THR A 156 6.95 3.34 -16.91
CA THR A 156 7.96 4.32 -17.32
C THR A 156 8.75 3.87 -18.58
N ILE A 157 8.73 2.57 -18.90
CA ILE A 157 9.40 1.98 -20.08
C ILE A 157 8.55 2.17 -21.33
#